data_1a71c6ef854bdd821b8756a25a973925
#
_entry.id   1a71c6ef854bdd821b8756a25a973925
#
_cell.length_a   1.000
_cell.length_b   1.000
_cell.length_c   1.000
_cell.angle_alpha   90.00
_cell.angle_beta   90.00
_cell.angle_gamma   90.00
#
_symmetry.space_group_name_H-M   'P 1'
#
loop_
_entity.id
_entity.type
_entity.pdbx_description
1 polymer ?
#
loop_
_entity_poly.entity_id
_entity_poly.type
_entity_poly.pdbx_seq_one_letter_code
_entity_poly.pdbx_strand_id
1 'polypeptide(L)'
;MNRVIVSALLVFVMAFSALAQEQHEGQQSQGAGLASAMNSITAVDESFVYDESKLVAIPKTNIRIQPPEYFIYSDSLPGFMHVGTMSSIQVEEVAGTSYIMISRAMDSAYFASQGMKLISVEPVVMHDGSDGMLFTAEMKLQGFVFERLILMSGDYHYTIWINAGYIKLMRNKMRPIILQSMLTSKIYE
;
A
#
# COMPACT_ATOMS: atom_id res chain seq x y z
N MET A 1 -16.92 1.13 16.89
CA MET A 1 -16.03 0.38 16.00
C MET A 1 -15.87 0.97 14.59
N ASN A 2 -16.89 1.61 13.99
CA ASN A 2 -16.86 2.09 12.59
C ASN A 2 -15.97 3.33 12.31
N ARG A 3 -15.51 4.08 13.32
CA ARG A 3 -14.80 5.35 13.08
C ARG A 3 -13.30 5.21 12.77
N VAL A 4 -12.64 4.20 13.28
CA VAL A 4 -11.19 4.00 13.09
C VAL A 4 -10.89 3.46 11.69
N ILE A 5 -11.75 2.55 11.19
CA ILE A 5 -11.60 1.93 9.85
C ILE A 5 -11.83 2.97 8.72
N VAL A 6 -12.72 3.94 8.95
CA VAL A 6 -13.03 5.00 7.97
C VAL A 6 -11.88 5.99 7.83
N SER A 7 -11.12 6.28 8.91
CA SER A 7 -10.03 7.26 8.86
C SER A 7 -8.85 6.81 8.01
N ALA A 8 -8.46 5.53 8.09
CA ALA A 8 -7.33 5.00 7.32
C ALA A 8 -7.53 5.07 5.80
N LEU A 9 -8.77 4.92 5.34
CA LEU A 9 -9.08 4.93 3.92
C LEU A 9 -9.23 6.34 3.35
N LEU A 10 -9.73 7.29 4.16
CA LEU A 10 -9.95 8.68 3.74
C LEU A 10 -8.63 9.44 3.51
N VAL A 11 -7.59 9.12 4.29
CA VAL A 11 -6.27 9.75 4.17
C VAL A 11 -5.62 9.47 2.80
N PHE A 12 -5.87 8.30 2.22
CA PHE A 12 -5.27 7.96 0.92
C PHE A 12 -5.85 8.78 -0.26
N VAL A 13 -7.14 9.08 -0.24
CA VAL A 13 -7.75 9.93 -1.28
C VAL A 13 -7.23 11.35 -1.19
N MET A 14 -7.00 11.85 0.03
CA MET A 14 -6.48 13.21 0.27
C MET A 14 -5.00 13.36 -0.13
N ALA A 15 -4.16 12.34 0.12
CA ALA A 15 -2.72 12.42 -0.21
C ALA A 15 -2.48 12.50 -1.73
N PHE A 16 -3.26 11.80 -2.55
CA PHE A 16 -3.17 11.91 -4.00
C PHE A 16 -3.69 13.25 -4.53
N SER A 17 -4.70 13.83 -3.91
CA SER A 17 -5.21 15.15 -4.29
C SER A 17 -4.21 16.27 -3.98
N ALA A 18 -3.46 16.18 -2.87
CA ALA A 18 -2.43 17.15 -2.51
C ALA A 18 -1.23 17.08 -3.49
N LEU A 19 -0.78 15.89 -3.86
CA LEU A 19 0.28 15.70 -4.86
C LEU A 19 -0.10 16.23 -6.26
N ALA A 20 -1.38 16.10 -6.65
CA ALA A 20 -1.87 16.63 -7.92
C ALA A 20 -1.94 18.16 -7.94
N GLN A 21 -2.13 18.82 -6.79
CA GLN A 21 -2.16 20.30 -6.71
C GLN A 21 -0.76 20.91 -6.72
N GLU A 22 0.24 20.29 -6.10
CA GLU A 22 1.63 20.79 -6.15
C GLU A 22 2.25 20.72 -7.56
N GLN A 23 1.76 19.82 -8.42
CA GLN A 23 2.24 19.71 -9.81
C GLN A 23 1.69 20.81 -10.75
N HIS A 24 0.69 21.57 -10.35
CA HIS A 24 0.05 22.57 -11.26
C HIS A 24 0.79 23.92 -11.30
N GLU A 25 1.69 24.22 -10.37
CA GLU A 25 2.42 25.49 -10.36
C GLU A 25 3.77 25.47 -11.11
N GLY A 26 4.20 24.33 -11.65
CA GLY A 26 5.51 24.13 -12.29
C GLY A 26 5.48 23.87 -13.81
N GLN A 27 4.65 24.54 -14.60
CA GLN A 27 4.37 24.17 -16.00
C GLN A 27 5.47 24.46 -17.05
N GLN A 28 6.72 24.70 -16.68
CA GLN A 28 7.80 24.95 -17.65
C GLN A 28 8.94 23.90 -17.74
N SER A 29 8.83 22.74 -17.06
CA SER A 29 9.86 21.67 -17.16
C SER A 29 9.29 20.30 -17.54
N GLN A 30 8.14 20.22 -18.21
CA GLN A 30 7.41 18.97 -18.43
C GLN A 30 8.15 17.90 -19.26
N GLY A 31 9.06 18.27 -20.15
CA GLY A 31 9.79 17.30 -20.97
C GLY A 31 10.83 16.48 -20.20
N ALA A 32 11.56 17.09 -19.29
CA ALA A 32 12.58 16.42 -18.50
C ALA A 32 11.98 15.57 -17.37
N GLY A 33 10.84 15.99 -16.80
CA GLY A 33 10.13 15.25 -15.75
C GLY A 33 9.51 13.94 -16.27
N LEU A 34 8.89 13.98 -17.45
CA LEU A 34 8.32 12.77 -18.08
C LEU A 34 9.40 11.76 -18.47
N ALA A 35 10.54 12.22 -19.02
CA ALA A 35 11.65 11.33 -19.36
C ALA A 35 12.27 10.70 -18.10
N SER A 36 12.42 11.47 -17.03
CA SER A 36 12.90 10.96 -15.72
C SER A 36 11.92 9.99 -15.09
N ALA A 37 10.63 10.27 -15.13
CA ALA A 37 9.59 9.37 -14.65
C ALA A 37 9.53 8.07 -15.46
N MET A 38 9.66 8.15 -16.78
CA MET A 38 9.72 6.96 -17.65
C MET A 38 10.99 6.14 -17.39
N ASN A 39 12.14 6.78 -17.14
CA ASN A 39 13.37 6.09 -16.80
C ASN A 39 13.27 5.41 -15.42
N SER A 40 12.60 6.02 -14.43
CA SER A 40 12.37 5.38 -13.13
C SER A 40 11.35 4.22 -13.21
N ILE A 41 10.40 4.26 -14.14
CA ILE A 41 9.49 3.14 -14.42
C ILE A 41 10.27 1.93 -15.00
N THR A 42 11.29 2.18 -15.83
CA THR A 42 12.14 1.13 -16.40
C THR A 42 13.18 0.59 -15.43
N ALA A 43 13.49 1.35 -14.37
CA ALA A 43 14.46 0.97 -13.35
C ALA A 43 13.86 0.16 -12.18
N VAL A 44 12.56 -0.13 -12.18
CA VAL A 44 11.96 -1.01 -11.17
C VAL A 44 12.53 -2.41 -11.37
N ASP A 45 13.38 -2.83 -10.43
CA ASP A 45 13.90 -4.20 -10.40
C ASP A 45 12.70 -5.15 -10.18
N GLU A 46 12.45 -6.03 -11.14
CA GLU A 46 11.35 -6.99 -11.09
C GLU A 46 11.63 -8.13 -10.10
N SER A 47 12.86 -8.20 -9.56
CA SER A 47 13.28 -9.23 -8.62
C SER A 47 13.31 -8.71 -7.18
N PHE A 48 12.20 -8.83 -6.46
CA PHE A 48 12.21 -8.59 -5.01
C PHE A 48 12.81 -9.82 -4.30
N VAL A 49 13.90 -9.63 -3.55
CA VAL A 49 14.50 -10.65 -2.70
C VAL A 49 14.39 -10.21 -1.25
N TYR A 50 13.77 -11.04 -0.41
CA TYR A 50 13.70 -10.77 1.02
C TYR A 50 15.09 -10.76 1.65
N ASP A 51 15.37 -9.68 2.38
CA ASP A 51 16.60 -9.48 3.13
C ASP A 51 16.26 -8.79 4.46
N GLU A 52 16.39 -9.52 5.56
CA GLU A 52 16.04 -9.01 6.89
C GLU A 52 16.82 -7.74 7.28
N SER A 53 18.03 -7.57 6.78
CA SER A 53 18.84 -6.37 7.02
C SER A 53 18.29 -5.10 6.37
N LYS A 54 17.37 -5.24 5.41
CA LYS A 54 16.70 -4.15 4.70
C LYS A 54 15.34 -3.77 5.30
N LEU A 55 14.96 -4.39 6.42
CA LEU A 55 13.73 -4.03 7.12
C LEU A 55 13.84 -2.64 7.73
N VAL A 56 12.92 -1.76 7.35
CA VAL A 56 12.82 -0.38 7.83
C VAL A 56 11.67 -0.28 8.83
N ALA A 57 11.92 0.37 9.98
CA ALA A 57 10.89 0.63 10.97
C ALA A 57 9.93 1.73 10.48
N ILE A 58 8.64 1.51 10.66
CA ILE A 58 7.62 2.52 10.37
C ILE A 58 7.44 3.41 11.60
N PRO A 59 7.67 4.73 11.51
CA PRO A 59 7.55 5.64 12.64
C PRO A 59 6.19 5.55 13.32
N LYS A 60 6.20 5.60 14.66
CA LYS A 60 5.00 5.53 15.53
C LYS A 60 4.25 4.20 15.50
N THR A 61 4.86 3.15 14.99
CA THR A 61 4.37 1.78 15.05
C THR A 61 5.46 0.85 15.52
N ASN A 62 5.08 -0.39 15.88
CA ASN A 62 6.03 -1.48 16.15
C ASN A 62 6.27 -2.35 14.90
N ILE A 63 6.04 -1.82 13.71
CA ILE A 63 6.12 -2.57 12.46
C ILE A 63 7.43 -2.25 11.74
N ARG A 64 8.06 -3.30 11.20
CA ARG A 64 9.11 -3.20 10.19
C ARG A 64 8.64 -3.83 8.90
N ILE A 65 9.08 -3.28 7.79
CA ILE A 65 8.81 -3.78 6.44
C ILE A 65 10.03 -3.52 5.55
N GLN A 66 10.31 -4.40 4.61
CA GLN A 66 11.29 -4.13 3.56
C GLN A 66 10.59 -3.41 2.40
N PRO A 67 10.87 -2.11 2.15
CA PRO A 67 10.30 -1.42 1.01
C PRO A 67 10.87 -1.96 -0.30
N PRO A 68 10.12 -1.90 -1.41
CA PRO A 68 10.70 -2.16 -2.72
C PRO A 68 11.79 -1.14 -3.06
N GLU A 69 12.70 -1.51 -3.93
CA GLU A 69 13.74 -0.60 -4.41
C GLU A 69 13.10 0.62 -5.10
N TYR A 70 13.72 1.80 -4.93
CA TYR A 70 13.23 3.11 -5.42
C TYR A 70 11.94 3.63 -4.78
N PHE A 71 11.36 2.93 -3.81
CA PHE A 71 10.30 3.50 -2.99
C PHE A 71 10.91 4.36 -1.89
N ILE A 72 10.42 5.59 -1.75
CA ILE A 72 10.87 6.54 -0.73
C ILE A 72 9.82 6.63 0.40
N TYR A 73 10.30 6.79 1.63
CA TYR A 73 9.41 7.03 2.77
C TYR A 73 8.71 8.38 2.61
N SER A 74 7.43 8.44 2.99
CA SER A 74 6.61 9.66 2.96
C SER A 74 6.11 9.99 4.36
N ASP A 75 6.39 11.20 4.83
CA ASP A 75 5.88 11.68 6.13
C ASP A 75 4.37 11.96 6.11
N SER A 76 3.82 12.29 4.93
CA SER A 76 2.39 12.54 4.75
C SER A 76 1.55 11.27 4.64
N LEU A 77 2.21 10.15 4.29
CA LEU A 77 1.60 8.83 4.21
C LEU A 77 2.49 7.89 5.04
N PRO A 78 2.04 7.32 6.16
CA PRO A 78 2.89 6.44 6.97
C PRO A 78 3.27 5.19 6.18
N GLY A 79 4.36 5.29 5.39
CA GLY A 79 4.78 4.25 4.47
C GLY A 79 5.65 4.76 3.32
N PHE A 80 5.58 4.11 2.19
CA PHE A 80 6.47 4.32 1.06
C PHE A 80 5.70 4.63 -0.22
N MET A 81 6.31 5.42 -1.09
CA MET A 81 5.75 5.76 -2.40
C MET A 81 6.80 5.73 -3.50
N HIS A 82 6.35 5.42 -4.70
CA HIS A 82 7.10 5.55 -5.94
C HIS A 82 6.36 6.50 -6.89
N VAL A 83 6.82 7.73 -6.97
CA VAL A 83 6.11 8.81 -7.69
C VAL A 83 5.96 8.48 -9.18
N GLY A 84 6.99 7.93 -9.81
CA GLY A 84 7.00 7.62 -11.25
C GLY A 84 5.93 6.60 -11.68
N THR A 85 5.52 5.70 -10.78
CA THR A 85 4.47 4.69 -11.04
C THR A 85 3.16 5.01 -10.35
N MET A 86 3.07 6.12 -9.62
CA MET A 86 1.94 6.46 -8.75
C MET A 86 1.56 5.29 -7.82
N SER A 87 2.59 4.62 -7.29
CA SER A 87 2.41 3.47 -6.40
C SER A 87 2.73 3.86 -4.97
N SER A 88 2.04 3.23 -4.01
CA SER A 88 2.27 3.48 -2.59
C SER A 88 2.02 2.24 -1.76
N ILE A 89 2.66 2.17 -0.60
CA ILE A 89 2.47 1.17 0.44
C ILE A 89 2.32 1.94 1.75
N GLN A 90 1.12 1.97 2.30
CA GLN A 90 0.80 2.55 3.59
C GLN A 90 0.77 1.45 4.64
N VAL A 91 1.35 1.69 5.81
CA VAL A 91 1.45 0.71 6.89
C VAL A 91 0.88 1.32 8.17
N GLU A 92 -0.04 0.63 8.80
CA GLU A 92 -0.67 1.03 10.05
C GLU A 92 -0.72 -0.11 11.05
N GLU A 93 -0.66 0.22 12.33
CA GLU A 93 -0.88 -0.70 13.43
C GLU A 93 -2.25 -0.42 14.04
N VAL A 94 -3.11 -1.45 14.14
CA VAL A 94 -4.41 -1.35 14.80
C VAL A 94 -4.36 -2.14 16.09
N ALA A 95 -4.21 -1.43 17.22
CA ALA A 95 -4.16 -2.04 18.53
C ALA A 95 -5.56 -2.43 19.04
N GLY A 96 -5.62 -3.48 19.85
CA GLY A 96 -6.84 -3.94 20.53
C GLY A 96 -7.83 -4.69 19.63
N THR A 97 -7.44 -5.06 18.42
CA THR A 97 -8.33 -5.75 17.49
C THR A 97 -7.57 -6.77 16.65
N SER A 98 -8.10 -7.99 16.59
CA SER A 98 -7.57 -9.06 15.74
C SER A 98 -7.87 -8.82 14.27
N TYR A 99 -6.87 -9.10 13.40
CA TYR A 99 -7.04 -9.04 11.95
C TYR A 99 -8.18 -9.96 11.45
N ILE A 100 -8.43 -11.09 12.14
CA ILE A 100 -9.52 -12.02 11.80
C ILE A 100 -10.89 -11.34 11.96
N MET A 101 -11.08 -10.53 13.01
CA MET A 101 -12.33 -9.79 13.22
C MET A 101 -12.52 -8.70 12.18
N ILE A 102 -11.45 -7.98 11.85
CA ILE A 102 -11.51 -6.91 10.84
C ILE A 102 -11.78 -7.52 9.46
N SER A 103 -11.02 -8.55 9.08
CA SER A 103 -11.15 -9.16 7.75
C SER A 103 -12.53 -9.74 7.47
N ARG A 104 -13.20 -10.30 8.50
CA ARG A 104 -14.59 -10.79 8.38
C ARG A 104 -15.61 -9.67 8.12
N ALA A 105 -15.33 -8.45 8.53
CA ALA A 105 -16.20 -7.30 8.30
C ALA A 105 -15.98 -6.64 6.92
N MET A 106 -14.92 -7.04 6.20
CA MET A 106 -14.53 -6.46 4.90
C MET A 106 -15.11 -7.27 3.75
N ASP A 107 -16.42 -7.24 3.61
CA ASP A 107 -17.15 -7.87 2.52
C ASP A 107 -17.31 -6.94 1.29
N SER A 108 -17.98 -7.42 0.24
CA SER A 108 -18.22 -6.64 -0.97
C SER A 108 -19.03 -5.36 -0.72
N ALA A 109 -19.93 -5.36 0.27
CA ALA A 109 -20.71 -4.19 0.63
C ALA A 109 -19.83 -3.12 1.30
N TYR A 110 -18.91 -3.54 2.17
CA TYR A 110 -17.92 -2.65 2.75
C TYR A 110 -17.09 -1.97 1.65
N PHE A 111 -16.50 -2.73 0.70
CA PHE A 111 -15.70 -2.16 -0.38
C PHE A 111 -16.52 -1.24 -1.28
N ALA A 112 -17.77 -1.61 -1.61
CA ALA A 112 -18.64 -0.76 -2.40
C ALA A 112 -18.94 0.57 -1.71
N SER A 113 -19.13 0.57 -0.39
CA SER A 113 -19.34 1.80 0.40
C SER A 113 -18.13 2.75 0.36
N GLN A 114 -16.95 2.21 0.07
CA GLN A 114 -15.70 2.97 -0.08
C GLN A 114 -15.39 3.34 -1.55
N GLY A 115 -16.34 3.13 -2.47
CA GLY A 115 -16.14 3.40 -3.90
C GLY A 115 -15.21 2.41 -4.59
N MET A 116 -15.00 1.24 -4.01
CA MET A 116 -14.14 0.19 -4.54
C MET A 116 -14.96 -1.06 -4.93
N LYS A 117 -14.41 -1.83 -5.86
CA LYS A 117 -14.91 -3.15 -6.24
C LYS A 117 -13.98 -4.21 -5.67
N LEU A 118 -14.47 -5.06 -4.78
CA LEU A 118 -13.72 -6.23 -4.30
C LEU A 118 -13.55 -7.23 -5.46
N ILE A 119 -12.31 -7.69 -5.68
CA ILE A 119 -11.95 -8.63 -6.75
C ILE A 119 -11.68 -10.02 -6.17
N SER A 120 -10.82 -10.12 -5.13
CA SER A 120 -10.52 -11.39 -4.46
C SER A 120 -10.21 -11.19 -2.99
N VAL A 121 -10.35 -12.28 -2.24
CA VAL A 121 -9.91 -12.43 -0.84
C VAL A 121 -9.14 -13.74 -0.76
N GLU A 122 -7.91 -13.68 -0.27
CA GLU A 122 -7.00 -14.82 -0.29
C GLU A 122 -6.25 -14.92 1.05
N PRO A 123 -6.16 -16.12 1.67
CA PRO A 123 -5.24 -16.33 2.77
C PRO A 123 -3.80 -16.27 2.25
N VAL A 124 -2.91 -15.70 3.02
CA VAL A 124 -1.47 -15.61 2.71
C VAL A 124 -0.64 -15.99 3.92
N VAL A 125 0.61 -16.38 3.68
CA VAL A 125 1.61 -16.63 4.73
C VAL A 125 2.67 -15.54 4.61
N MET A 126 2.94 -14.88 5.73
CA MET A 126 3.98 -13.85 5.83
C MET A 126 5.37 -14.48 5.82
N HIS A 127 6.42 -13.70 5.59
CA HIS A 127 7.80 -14.20 5.62
C HIS A 127 8.24 -14.73 7.00
N ASP A 128 7.64 -14.25 8.07
CA ASP A 128 7.87 -14.76 9.43
C ASP A 128 7.06 -16.02 9.77
N GLY A 129 6.27 -16.52 8.83
CA GLY A 129 5.42 -17.70 8.98
C GLY A 129 4.04 -17.41 9.59
N SER A 130 3.73 -16.18 9.95
CA SER A 130 2.40 -15.82 10.44
C SER A 130 1.35 -15.83 9.32
N ASP A 131 0.09 -16.03 9.69
CA ASP A 131 -1.03 -16.01 8.76
C ASP A 131 -1.49 -14.58 8.49
N GLY A 132 -2.00 -14.35 7.28
CA GLY A 132 -2.61 -13.09 6.89
C GLY A 132 -3.77 -13.28 5.92
N MET A 133 -4.46 -12.17 5.65
CA MET A 133 -5.56 -12.10 4.69
C MET A 133 -5.28 -10.96 3.71
N LEU A 134 -5.24 -11.30 2.43
CA LEU A 134 -5.03 -10.35 1.33
C LEU A 134 -6.35 -10.09 0.60
N PHE A 135 -6.74 -8.84 0.53
CA PHE A 135 -7.83 -8.36 -0.30
C PHE A 135 -7.27 -7.67 -1.53
N THR A 136 -7.81 -8.00 -2.69
CA THR A 136 -7.57 -7.27 -3.93
C THR A 136 -8.84 -6.52 -4.30
N ALA A 137 -8.74 -5.22 -4.51
CA ALA A 137 -9.86 -4.38 -4.92
C ALA A 137 -9.46 -3.44 -6.06
N GLU A 138 -10.44 -2.91 -6.77
CA GLU A 138 -10.26 -1.89 -7.81
C GLU A 138 -11.02 -0.63 -7.46
N MET A 139 -10.41 0.52 -7.76
CA MET A 139 -11.08 1.82 -7.69
C MET A 139 -10.78 2.65 -8.93
N LYS A 140 -11.70 3.54 -9.28
CA LYS A 140 -11.50 4.53 -10.34
C LYS A 140 -11.25 5.90 -9.71
N LEU A 141 -10.15 6.53 -10.08
CA LEU A 141 -9.79 7.86 -9.62
C LEU A 141 -9.19 8.66 -10.78
N GLN A 142 -9.72 9.86 -11.04
CA GLN A 142 -9.22 10.78 -12.09
C GLN A 142 -9.01 10.12 -13.47
N GLY A 143 -9.91 9.22 -13.87
CA GLY A 143 -9.85 8.52 -15.16
C GLY A 143 -8.94 7.27 -15.17
N PHE A 144 -8.16 7.02 -14.13
CA PHE A 144 -7.34 5.82 -13.99
C PHE A 144 -8.06 4.75 -13.20
N VAL A 145 -7.77 3.49 -13.50
CA VAL A 145 -8.14 2.35 -12.66
C VAL A 145 -6.94 1.98 -11.82
N PHE A 146 -7.09 2.04 -10.50
CA PHE A 146 -6.11 1.57 -9.52
C PHE A 146 -6.49 0.19 -9.03
N GLU A 147 -5.49 -0.68 -8.90
CA GLU A 147 -5.62 -1.90 -8.10
C GLU A 147 -5.10 -1.62 -6.70
N ARG A 148 -5.85 -2.10 -5.70
CA ARG A 148 -5.53 -1.97 -4.28
C ARG A 148 -5.30 -3.34 -3.70
N LEU A 149 -4.20 -3.46 -2.97
CA LEU A 149 -3.88 -4.62 -2.16
C LEU A 149 -4.00 -4.21 -0.70
N ILE A 150 -4.86 -4.90 0.05
CA ILE A 150 -5.01 -4.66 1.48
C ILE A 150 -4.65 -5.97 2.17
N LEU A 151 -3.54 -5.95 2.90
CA LEU A 151 -3.03 -7.07 3.66
C LEU A 151 -3.27 -6.83 5.14
N MET A 152 -3.80 -7.82 5.81
CA MET A 152 -3.93 -7.85 7.27
C MET A 152 -3.27 -9.10 7.81
N SER A 153 -2.48 -8.93 8.87
CA SER A 153 -1.84 -9.99 9.65
C SER A 153 -1.75 -9.54 11.11
N GLY A 154 -1.26 -10.37 11.99
CA GLY A 154 -1.11 -10.07 13.41
C GLY A 154 -1.71 -11.14 14.30
N ASP A 155 -2.11 -10.77 15.51
CA ASP A 155 -2.66 -11.70 16.48
C ASP A 155 -4.05 -11.26 17.02
N TYR A 156 -4.39 -11.67 18.26
CA TYR A 156 -5.66 -11.29 18.91
C TYR A 156 -5.67 -9.88 19.46
N HIS A 157 -4.51 -9.24 19.63
CA HIS A 157 -4.34 -7.96 20.32
C HIS A 157 -4.00 -6.81 19.37
N TYR A 158 -3.46 -7.12 18.20
CA TYR A 158 -3.12 -6.11 17.19
C TYR A 158 -3.26 -6.65 15.77
N THR A 159 -3.42 -5.71 14.86
CA THR A 159 -3.43 -5.97 13.42
C THR A 159 -2.37 -5.12 12.75
N ILE A 160 -1.50 -5.74 11.97
CA ILE A 160 -0.74 -5.08 10.92
C ILE A 160 -1.71 -4.84 9.77
N TRP A 161 -1.92 -3.59 9.40
CA TRP A 161 -2.76 -3.21 8.27
C TRP A 161 -1.90 -2.55 7.22
N ILE A 162 -1.79 -3.16 6.05
CA ILE A 162 -1.06 -2.59 4.94
C ILE A 162 -2.02 -2.35 3.79
N ASN A 163 -1.96 -1.14 3.25
CA ASN A 163 -2.80 -0.71 2.15
C ASN A 163 -1.91 -0.20 1.02
N ALA A 164 -1.78 -0.97 -0.04
CA ALA A 164 -0.97 -0.61 -1.20
C ALA A 164 -1.85 -0.32 -2.42
N GLY A 165 -1.33 0.50 -3.32
CA GLY A 165 -2.04 0.83 -4.55
C GLY A 165 -1.09 1.16 -5.69
N TYR A 166 -1.53 0.85 -6.91
CA TYR A 166 -0.83 1.15 -8.16
C TYR A 166 -1.81 1.20 -9.33
N ILE A 167 -1.41 1.85 -10.41
CA ILE A 167 -2.22 1.87 -11.64
C ILE A 167 -2.34 0.46 -12.20
N LYS A 168 -3.56 0.00 -12.47
CA LYS A 168 -3.84 -1.37 -12.94
C LYS A 168 -3.08 -1.75 -14.21
N LEU A 169 -2.81 -0.81 -15.09
CA LEU A 169 -1.99 -1.04 -16.30
C LEU A 169 -0.57 -1.54 -15.96
N MET A 170 -0.06 -1.23 -14.77
CA MET A 170 1.26 -1.66 -14.32
C MET A 170 1.23 -2.92 -13.45
N ARG A 171 0.08 -3.62 -13.40
CA ARG A 171 -0.12 -4.78 -12.52
C ARG A 171 0.99 -5.82 -12.64
N ASN A 172 1.38 -6.18 -13.85
CA ASN A 172 2.36 -7.25 -14.07
C ASN A 172 3.75 -6.93 -13.48
N LYS A 173 4.10 -5.64 -13.39
CA LYS A 173 5.35 -5.18 -12.80
C LYS A 173 5.20 -4.88 -11.31
N MET A 174 4.15 -4.16 -10.92
CA MET A 174 4.05 -3.60 -9.58
C MET A 174 3.48 -4.59 -8.55
N ARG A 175 2.51 -5.44 -8.97
CA ARG A 175 1.88 -6.38 -8.02
C ARG A 175 2.88 -7.34 -7.38
N PRO A 176 3.78 -8.03 -8.11
CA PRO A 176 4.73 -8.96 -7.49
C PRO A 176 5.63 -8.27 -6.47
N ILE A 177 6.22 -7.14 -6.81
CA ILE A 177 7.16 -6.40 -5.98
C ILE A 177 6.48 -5.87 -4.71
N ILE A 178 5.33 -5.22 -4.88
CA ILE A 178 4.56 -4.65 -3.78
C ILE A 178 4.07 -5.77 -2.85
N LEU A 179 3.52 -6.86 -3.40
CA LEU A 179 3.03 -7.97 -2.60
C LEU A 179 4.16 -8.61 -1.79
N GLN A 180 5.31 -8.89 -2.41
CA GLN A 180 6.46 -9.43 -1.70
C GLN A 180 6.94 -8.50 -0.59
N SER A 181 7.00 -7.19 -0.84
CA SER A 181 7.30 -6.21 0.21
C SER A 181 6.30 -6.28 1.36
N MET A 182 4.99 -6.30 1.07
CA MET A 182 3.95 -6.37 2.09
C MET A 182 4.10 -7.62 2.97
N LEU A 183 4.44 -8.76 2.38
CA LEU A 183 4.64 -10.03 3.10
C LEU A 183 5.85 -10.02 4.04
N THR A 184 6.77 -9.06 3.91
CA THR A 184 7.93 -8.93 4.83
C THR A 184 7.58 -8.24 6.14
N SER A 185 6.37 -7.65 6.23
CA SER A 185 6.01 -6.88 7.43
C SER A 185 5.90 -7.78 8.66
N LYS A 186 6.49 -7.31 9.74
CA LYS A 186 6.44 -7.98 11.03
C LYS A 186 6.47 -6.97 12.17
N ILE A 187 5.91 -7.37 13.32
CA ILE A 187 6.09 -6.64 14.57
C ILE A 187 7.48 -6.95 15.12
N TYR A 188 8.11 -5.96 15.70
CA TYR A 188 9.32 -6.14 16.50
C TYR A 188 9.10 -5.62 17.91
N GLU A 189 9.62 -6.35 18.85
CA GLU A 189 9.66 -5.98 20.28
C GLU A 189 10.81 -4.99 20.56
#